data_ebbce9774abe4f509b3af25340d2601f
#
_entry.id   ebbce9774abe4f509b3af25340d2601f
#
_cell.length_a   1.000
_cell.length_b   1.000
_cell.length_c   1.000
_cell.angle_alpha   90.00
_cell.angle_beta   90.00
_cell.angle_gamma   90.00
#
_symmetry.space_group_name_H-M   'P 1'
#
loop_
_entity.id
_entity.type
_entity.pdbx_description
1 polymer ?
#
loop_
_entity_poly.entity_id
_entity_poly.type
_entity_poly.pdbx_seq_one_letter_code
_entity_poly.pdbx_strand_id
1 'polypeptide(L)'
;MRRRQASRIALLVVVPLLTGAVPSPTPVIPVLPPSERYDSCLADTRRDPAAALKAAEDWREVGGGFPAEHCAAIALIGLQRYPEAAQRLEALAGQMMTEPAELRADALDQAGQAWLLANQPDRAKTAFDAALSFVPHKPDFLIDRSEALADGGHYWDAIDDLNRALQADPKNVDALVFRASAYRHVGGTDALELANADANRALVLSPNSVPGLLERGNIRRLRGDNVGAKADWQRVITLAPQSQAAHYARDNLAHIDDRTLQTDTPQTPPR
;
A
#
# COMPACT_ATOMS: atom_id res chain seq x y z
N MET A 1 43.49 -48.24 93.07
CA MET A 1 42.79 -48.63 91.86
C MET A 1 42.00 -47.42 91.27
N ARG A 2 42.57 -46.76 90.27
CA ARG A 2 41.95 -45.57 89.61
C ARG A 2 41.63 -46.00 88.19
N ARG A 3 40.29 -46.01 87.87
CA ARG A 3 39.82 -46.23 86.56
C ARG A 3 39.89 -44.92 85.72
N ARG A 4 40.63 -44.96 84.62
CA ARG A 4 40.65 -43.85 83.64
C ARG A 4 39.44 -43.88 82.76
N GLN A 5 38.69 -42.79 82.79
CA GLN A 5 37.57 -42.58 81.83
C GLN A 5 38.20 -42.01 80.53
N ALA A 6 37.93 -42.69 79.44
CA ALA A 6 38.26 -42.21 78.12
C ALA A 6 37.17 -41.33 77.58
N SER A 7 37.49 -40.05 77.36
CA SER A 7 36.60 -39.10 76.73
C SER A 7 36.58 -39.33 75.23
N ARG A 8 35.40 -39.67 74.70
CA ARG A 8 35.17 -39.76 73.25
C ARG A 8 34.80 -38.37 72.76
N ILE A 9 35.70 -37.77 71.95
CA ILE A 9 35.41 -36.53 71.21
C ILE A 9 34.59 -36.95 69.96
N ALA A 10 33.37 -36.52 69.88
CA ALA A 10 32.50 -36.69 68.68
C ALA A 10 32.88 -35.55 67.72
N LEU A 11 33.42 -35.92 66.56
CA LEU A 11 33.68 -34.99 65.45
C LEU A 11 32.38 -34.75 64.74
N LEU A 12 31.81 -33.52 64.88
CA LEU A 12 30.67 -33.05 64.10
C LEU A 12 31.16 -32.67 62.70
N VAL A 13 30.86 -33.49 61.70
CA VAL A 13 31.01 -33.19 60.29
C VAL A 13 29.86 -32.27 59.87
N VAL A 14 30.14 -31.00 59.70
CA VAL A 14 29.23 -30.03 59.10
C VAL A 14 29.28 -30.25 57.58
N VAL A 15 28.26 -30.81 57.01
CA VAL A 15 28.04 -30.93 55.57
C VAL A 15 27.46 -29.56 55.10
N PRO A 16 28.10 -28.81 54.20
CA PRO A 16 27.50 -27.62 53.66
C PRO A 16 26.34 -27.99 52.75
N LEU A 17 25.13 -27.54 53.10
CA LEU A 17 23.95 -27.56 52.23
C LEU A 17 24.25 -26.67 51.02
N LEU A 18 24.60 -27.26 49.88
CA LEU A 18 24.61 -26.61 48.59
C LEU A 18 23.15 -26.27 48.25
N THR A 19 22.71 -25.06 48.55
CA THR A 19 21.47 -24.50 48.00
C THR A 19 21.70 -24.20 46.51
N GLY A 20 21.44 -25.22 45.68
CA GLY A 20 21.37 -25.07 44.23
C GLY A 20 20.25 -24.06 43.94
N ALA A 21 20.63 -22.90 43.43
CA ALA A 21 19.65 -21.96 42.87
C ALA A 21 18.90 -22.68 41.74
N VAL A 22 17.61 -22.92 41.96
CA VAL A 22 16.70 -23.41 40.90
C VAL A 22 16.69 -22.31 39.84
N PRO A 23 17.09 -22.59 38.60
CA PRO A 23 16.99 -21.59 37.54
C PRO A 23 15.50 -21.19 37.42
N SER A 24 15.24 -19.88 37.48
CA SER A 24 13.92 -19.32 37.24
C SER A 24 13.40 -19.85 35.89
N PRO A 25 12.16 -20.33 35.81
CA PRO A 25 11.61 -20.79 34.55
C PRO A 25 11.69 -19.63 33.56
N THR A 26 12.35 -19.87 32.43
CA THR A 26 12.30 -18.94 31.29
C THR A 26 10.84 -18.67 30.96
N PRO A 27 10.43 -17.40 30.79
CA PRO A 27 9.06 -17.09 30.44
C PRO A 27 8.71 -17.82 29.14
N VAL A 28 7.76 -18.76 29.21
CA VAL A 28 7.21 -19.42 28.04
C VAL A 28 6.36 -18.38 27.35
N ILE A 29 6.89 -17.78 26.28
CA ILE A 29 6.10 -16.92 25.40
C ILE A 29 5.02 -17.81 24.77
N PRO A 30 3.73 -17.54 24.97
CA PRO A 30 2.69 -18.37 24.39
C PRO A 30 2.84 -18.35 22.87
N VAL A 31 2.99 -19.53 22.27
CA VAL A 31 3.01 -19.69 20.81
C VAL A 31 1.57 -19.57 20.33
N LEU A 32 1.24 -18.40 19.75
CA LEU A 32 -0.07 -18.18 19.14
C LEU A 32 -0.32 -19.19 18.01
N PRO A 33 -1.59 -19.62 17.79
CA PRO A 33 -1.95 -20.39 16.62
C PRO A 33 -1.49 -19.69 15.32
N PRO A 34 -1.19 -20.39 14.23
CA PRO A 34 -0.64 -19.81 13.02
C PRO A 34 -1.45 -18.63 12.47
N SER A 35 -2.80 -18.68 12.53
CA SER A 35 -3.69 -17.61 12.11
C SER A 35 -3.53 -16.34 12.99
N GLU A 36 -3.56 -16.50 14.31
CA GLU A 36 -3.41 -15.37 15.25
C GLU A 36 -2.02 -14.73 15.15
N ARG A 37 -0.98 -15.56 14.94
CA ARG A 37 0.37 -15.06 14.73
C ARG A 37 0.49 -14.26 13.45
N TYR A 38 -0.17 -14.68 12.38
CA TYR A 38 -0.20 -13.97 11.13
C TYR A 38 -0.91 -12.61 11.25
N ASP A 39 -2.10 -12.59 11.85
CA ASP A 39 -2.87 -11.36 12.07
C ASP A 39 -2.11 -10.37 12.95
N SER A 40 -1.46 -10.87 14.01
CA SER A 40 -0.59 -10.04 14.86
C SER A 40 0.58 -9.46 14.06
N CYS A 41 1.24 -10.28 13.25
CA CYS A 41 2.34 -9.84 12.41
C CYS A 41 1.91 -8.73 11.45
N LEU A 42 0.79 -8.89 10.74
CA LEU A 42 0.24 -7.86 9.85
C LEU A 42 -0.13 -6.57 10.60
N ALA A 43 -0.64 -6.66 11.83
CA ALA A 43 -0.90 -5.49 12.64
C ALA A 43 0.38 -4.75 13.04
N ASP A 44 1.45 -5.49 13.32
CA ASP A 44 2.75 -4.94 13.71
C ASP A 44 3.48 -4.26 12.54
N THR A 45 3.26 -4.71 11.29
CA THR A 45 3.85 -4.03 10.11
C THR A 45 3.48 -2.56 10.01
N ARG A 46 2.34 -2.15 10.57
CA ARG A 46 1.87 -0.74 10.60
C ARG A 46 2.41 0.05 11.79
N ARG A 47 2.77 -0.61 12.90
CA ARG A 47 3.26 0.02 14.14
C ARG A 47 4.75 0.12 14.19
N ASP A 48 5.42 -0.98 13.91
CA ASP A 48 6.88 -1.11 13.91
C ASP A 48 7.28 -2.12 12.82
N PRO A 49 7.40 -1.68 11.57
CA PRO A 49 7.71 -2.56 10.45
C PRO A 49 9.09 -3.23 10.57
N ALA A 50 10.04 -2.63 11.32
CA ALA A 50 11.36 -3.23 11.53
C ALA A 50 11.26 -4.42 12.49
N ALA A 51 10.56 -4.26 13.61
CA ALA A 51 10.30 -5.36 14.53
C ALA A 51 9.46 -6.46 13.89
N ALA A 52 8.44 -6.08 13.09
CA ALA A 52 7.60 -7.03 12.36
C ALA A 52 8.41 -7.84 11.34
N LEU A 53 9.32 -7.21 10.59
CA LEU A 53 10.21 -7.91 9.66
C LEU A 53 11.05 -8.94 10.39
N LYS A 54 11.71 -8.54 11.50
CA LYS A 54 12.51 -9.47 12.30
C LYS A 54 11.68 -10.64 12.82
N ALA A 55 10.51 -10.38 13.38
CA ALA A 55 9.62 -11.42 13.89
C ALA A 55 9.13 -12.38 12.81
N ALA A 56 8.88 -11.89 11.60
CA ALA A 56 8.49 -12.68 10.44
C ALA A 56 9.65 -13.57 9.96
N GLU A 57 10.89 -13.03 9.93
CA GLU A 57 12.10 -13.82 9.60
C GLU A 57 12.35 -14.93 10.64
N ASP A 58 12.30 -14.60 11.92
CA ASP A 58 12.41 -15.58 13.00
C ASP A 58 11.32 -16.67 12.91
N TRP A 59 10.11 -16.28 12.51
CA TRP A 59 9.02 -17.21 12.30
C TRP A 59 9.22 -18.11 11.08
N ARG A 60 9.75 -17.56 9.99
CA ARG A 60 10.10 -18.32 8.79
C ARG A 60 11.12 -19.43 9.09
N GLU A 61 12.15 -19.14 9.90
CA GLU A 61 13.19 -20.12 10.29
C GLU A 61 12.63 -21.33 11.05
N VAL A 62 11.54 -21.15 11.80
CA VAL A 62 10.89 -22.22 12.56
C VAL A 62 9.67 -22.81 11.84
N GLY A 63 9.59 -22.64 10.51
CA GLY A 63 8.57 -23.29 9.70
C GLY A 63 7.27 -22.48 9.52
N GLY A 64 7.32 -21.15 9.60
CA GLY A 64 6.17 -20.26 9.42
C GLY A 64 5.57 -20.24 8.00
N GLY A 65 6.26 -20.82 7.02
CA GLY A 65 5.77 -21.01 5.66
C GLY A 65 5.36 -19.71 4.96
N PHE A 66 4.35 -19.81 4.08
CA PHE A 66 3.86 -18.67 3.30
C PHE A 66 3.34 -17.49 4.13
N PRO A 67 2.64 -17.68 5.27
CA PRO A 67 2.21 -16.57 6.11
C PRO A 67 3.37 -15.73 6.67
N ALA A 68 4.46 -16.37 7.07
CA ALA A 68 5.66 -15.66 7.56
C ALA A 68 6.35 -14.87 6.43
N GLU A 69 6.48 -15.48 5.25
CA GLU A 69 7.08 -14.84 4.08
C GLU A 69 6.25 -13.64 3.60
N HIS A 70 4.91 -13.78 3.57
CA HIS A 70 4.02 -12.69 3.24
C HIS A 70 4.13 -11.53 4.25
N CYS A 71 4.10 -11.83 5.55
CA CYS A 71 4.27 -10.80 6.58
C CYS A 71 5.61 -10.07 6.45
N ALA A 72 6.71 -10.79 6.17
CA ALA A 72 8.01 -10.17 5.92
C ALA A 72 7.97 -9.21 4.73
N ALA A 73 7.30 -9.59 3.64
CA ALA A 73 7.13 -8.74 2.46
C ALA A 73 6.31 -7.47 2.75
N ILE A 74 5.22 -7.58 3.52
CA ILE A 74 4.41 -6.42 3.93
C ILE A 74 5.20 -5.51 4.87
N ALA A 75 6.01 -6.07 5.78
CA ALA A 75 6.91 -5.29 6.64
C ALA A 75 7.93 -4.49 5.82
N LEU A 76 8.46 -5.06 4.74
CA LEU A 76 9.36 -4.37 3.80
C LEU A 76 8.67 -3.18 3.10
N ILE A 77 7.38 -3.30 2.77
CA ILE A 77 6.59 -2.16 2.26
C ILE A 77 6.55 -1.04 3.31
N GLY A 78 6.26 -1.38 4.57
CA GLY A 78 6.28 -0.43 5.68
C GLY A 78 7.64 0.25 5.90
N LEU A 79 8.74 -0.43 5.57
CA LEU A 79 10.11 0.10 5.58
C LEU A 79 10.48 0.87 4.30
N GLN A 80 9.56 1.01 3.34
CA GLN A 80 9.80 1.62 2.03
C GLN A 80 10.87 0.89 1.19
N ARG A 81 11.12 -0.39 1.49
CA ARG A 81 12.02 -1.27 0.73
C ARG A 81 11.24 -1.97 -0.40
N TYR A 82 10.56 -1.15 -1.22
CA TYR A 82 9.57 -1.59 -2.18
C TYR A 82 10.08 -2.63 -3.19
N PRO A 83 11.27 -2.46 -3.82
CA PRO A 83 11.76 -3.47 -4.77
C PRO A 83 11.99 -4.84 -4.13
N GLU A 84 12.44 -4.88 -2.89
CA GLU A 84 12.67 -6.13 -2.16
C GLU A 84 11.35 -6.79 -1.77
N ALA A 85 10.38 -5.99 -1.33
CA ALA A 85 9.04 -6.47 -1.03
C ALA A 85 8.39 -7.11 -2.26
N ALA A 86 8.44 -6.43 -3.42
CA ALA A 86 7.89 -6.92 -4.67
C ALA A 86 8.54 -8.24 -5.10
N GLN A 87 9.87 -8.34 -5.08
CA GLN A 87 10.59 -9.56 -5.42
C GLN A 87 10.22 -10.74 -4.50
N ARG A 88 10.03 -10.48 -3.19
CA ARG A 88 9.61 -11.51 -2.24
C ARG A 88 8.19 -11.98 -2.52
N LEU A 89 7.26 -11.07 -2.85
CA LEU A 89 5.88 -11.42 -3.20
C LEU A 89 5.80 -12.22 -4.50
N GLU A 90 6.59 -11.88 -5.52
CA GLU A 90 6.71 -12.67 -6.76
C GLU A 90 7.28 -14.06 -6.48
N ALA A 91 8.33 -14.16 -5.66
CA ALA A 91 8.92 -15.43 -5.28
C ALA A 91 7.93 -16.29 -4.45
N LEU A 92 7.18 -15.66 -3.53
CA LEU A 92 6.13 -16.30 -2.75
C LEU A 92 5.06 -16.90 -3.66
N ALA A 93 4.52 -16.12 -4.60
CA ALA A 93 3.52 -16.61 -5.56
C ALA A 93 4.05 -17.78 -6.41
N GLY A 94 5.34 -17.75 -6.76
CA GLY A 94 6.01 -18.85 -7.47
C GLY A 94 6.11 -20.15 -6.67
N GLN A 95 6.22 -20.06 -5.33
CA GLN A 95 6.28 -21.21 -4.43
C GLN A 95 4.91 -21.79 -4.09
N MET A 96 3.83 -21.02 -4.23
CA MET A 96 2.46 -21.40 -3.88
C MET A 96 1.80 -22.29 -4.95
N MET A 97 2.51 -23.30 -5.46
CA MET A 97 2.05 -24.13 -6.61
C MET A 97 0.78 -24.95 -6.30
N THR A 98 0.55 -25.29 -5.04
CA THR A 98 -0.60 -26.10 -4.58
C THR A 98 -1.70 -25.25 -3.94
N GLU A 99 -1.45 -23.97 -3.77
CA GLU A 99 -2.40 -23.05 -3.17
C GLU A 99 -3.47 -22.60 -4.19
N PRO A 100 -4.64 -22.13 -3.72
CA PRO A 100 -5.66 -21.55 -4.59
C PRO A 100 -5.10 -20.46 -5.51
N ALA A 101 -5.60 -20.45 -6.75
CA ALA A 101 -5.15 -19.48 -7.77
C ALA A 101 -5.34 -18.02 -7.30
N GLU A 102 -6.38 -17.76 -6.54
CA GLU A 102 -6.69 -16.45 -5.96
C GLU A 102 -5.60 -15.96 -5.01
N LEU A 103 -5.07 -16.81 -4.14
CA LEU A 103 -4.00 -16.44 -3.20
C LEU A 103 -2.70 -16.11 -3.94
N ARG A 104 -2.41 -16.85 -5.01
CA ARG A 104 -1.25 -16.59 -5.88
C ARG A 104 -1.41 -15.26 -6.61
N ALA A 105 -2.62 -15.01 -7.11
CA ALA A 105 -2.97 -13.77 -7.78
C ALA A 105 -2.88 -12.57 -6.82
N ASP A 106 -3.39 -12.70 -5.59
CA ASP A 106 -3.31 -11.64 -4.57
C ASP A 106 -1.85 -11.30 -4.22
N ALA A 107 -0.96 -12.29 -4.12
CA ALA A 107 0.46 -12.04 -3.88
C ALA A 107 1.14 -11.31 -5.05
N LEU A 108 0.80 -11.67 -6.30
CA LEU A 108 1.30 -11.00 -7.50
C LEU A 108 0.76 -9.57 -7.65
N ASP A 109 -0.50 -9.36 -7.30
CA ASP A 109 -1.11 -8.04 -7.27
C ASP A 109 -0.38 -7.12 -6.28
N GLN A 110 -0.15 -7.59 -5.05
CA GLN A 110 0.63 -6.85 -4.07
C GLN A 110 2.08 -6.60 -4.51
N ALA A 111 2.68 -7.53 -5.28
CA ALA A 111 3.98 -7.29 -5.88
C ALA A 111 3.92 -6.14 -6.91
N GLY A 112 2.87 -6.10 -7.73
CA GLY A 112 2.62 -5.00 -8.66
C GLY A 112 2.47 -3.65 -7.95
N GLN A 113 1.69 -3.60 -6.88
CA GLN A 113 1.54 -2.40 -6.05
C GLN A 113 2.89 -1.95 -5.45
N ALA A 114 3.71 -2.88 -4.97
CA ALA A 114 5.05 -2.58 -4.46
C ALA A 114 5.98 -2.05 -5.57
N TRP A 115 5.87 -2.56 -6.81
CA TRP A 115 6.60 -2.02 -7.96
C TRP A 115 6.15 -0.62 -8.35
N LEU A 116 4.85 -0.28 -8.25
CA LEU A 116 4.36 1.09 -8.44
C LEU A 116 4.96 2.03 -7.40
N LEU A 117 4.95 1.65 -6.12
CA LEU A 117 5.61 2.41 -5.05
C LEU A 117 7.12 2.58 -5.27
N ALA A 118 7.75 1.64 -5.97
CA ALA A 118 9.15 1.72 -6.39
C ALA A 118 9.37 2.57 -7.65
N ASN A 119 8.31 3.17 -8.22
CA ASN A 119 8.33 3.91 -9.49
C ASN A 119 8.84 3.05 -10.67
N GLN A 120 8.39 1.78 -10.73
CA GLN A 120 8.75 0.82 -11.78
C GLN A 120 7.48 0.27 -12.46
N PRO A 121 6.77 1.09 -13.25
CA PRO A 121 5.46 0.74 -13.83
C PRO A 121 5.51 -0.47 -14.77
N ASP A 122 6.59 -0.68 -15.52
CA ASP A 122 6.72 -1.85 -16.41
C ASP A 122 6.77 -3.16 -15.62
N ARG A 123 7.46 -3.17 -14.47
CA ARG A 123 7.48 -4.33 -13.59
C ARG A 123 6.15 -4.54 -12.89
N ALA A 124 5.51 -3.45 -12.46
CA ALA A 124 4.17 -3.49 -11.88
C ALA A 124 3.18 -4.12 -12.87
N LYS A 125 3.17 -3.64 -14.12
CA LYS A 125 2.34 -4.21 -15.20
C LYS A 125 2.59 -5.71 -15.37
N THR A 126 3.85 -6.14 -15.36
CA THR A 126 4.19 -7.56 -15.50
C THR A 126 3.63 -8.41 -14.36
N ALA A 127 3.71 -7.91 -13.12
CA ALA A 127 3.17 -8.60 -11.96
C ALA A 127 1.62 -8.66 -12.01
N PHE A 128 0.95 -7.57 -12.40
CA PHE A 128 -0.51 -7.54 -12.59
C PHE A 128 -0.96 -8.43 -13.76
N ASP A 129 -0.20 -8.50 -14.85
CA ASP A 129 -0.47 -9.43 -15.95
C ASP A 129 -0.44 -10.88 -15.47
N ALA A 130 0.53 -11.21 -14.61
CA ALA A 130 0.61 -12.52 -13.98
C ALA A 130 -0.56 -12.78 -13.03
N ALA A 131 -0.97 -11.81 -12.20
CA ALA A 131 -2.14 -11.92 -11.34
C ALA A 131 -3.42 -12.17 -12.14
N LEU A 132 -3.65 -11.39 -13.19
CA LEU A 132 -4.80 -11.52 -14.10
C LEU A 132 -4.78 -12.80 -14.94
N SER A 133 -3.64 -13.46 -15.10
CA SER A 133 -3.58 -14.79 -15.73
C SER A 133 -4.25 -15.86 -14.88
N PHE A 134 -4.29 -15.70 -13.56
CA PHE A 134 -4.98 -16.57 -12.62
C PHE A 134 -6.44 -16.17 -12.41
N VAL A 135 -6.75 -14.88 -12.34
CA VAL A 135 -8.10 -14.33 -12.08
C VAL A 135 -8.42 -13.23 -13.09
N PRO A 136 -8.79 -13.55 -14.34
CA PRO A 136 -8.83 -12.62 -15.48
C PRO A 136 -9.83 -11.46 -15.37
N HIS A 137 -10.82 -11.54 -14.48
CA HIS A 137 -11.92 -10.58 -14.41
C HIS A 137 -12.06 -9.93 -13.03
N LYS A 138 -11.03 -10.01 -12.17
CA LYS A 138 -11.06 -9.35 -10.86
C LYS A 138 -10.95 -7.84 -11.05
N PRO A 139 -11.99 -7.06 -10.68
CA PRO A 139 -12.02 -5.62 -10.96
C PRO A 139 -10.85 -4.88 -10.33
N ASP A 140 -10.48 -5.22 -9.10
CA ASP A 140 -9.38 -4.58 -8.37
C ASP A 140 -8.05 -4.72 -9.13
N PHE A 141 -7.73 -5.92 -9.65
CA PHE A 141 -6.50 -6.15 -10.41
C PHE A 141 -6.47 -5.40 -11.74
N LEU A 142 -7.66 -5.22 -12.38
CA LEU A 142 -7.78 -4.42 -13.60
C LEU A 142 -7.53 -2.93 -13.28
N ILE A 143 -8.03 -2.44 -12.15
CA ILE A 143 -7.81 -1.07 -11.69
C ILE A 143 -6.32 -0.86 -11.40
N ASP A 144 -5.69 -1.75 -10.64
CA ASP A 144 -4.28 -1.64 -10.27
C ASP A 144 -3.37 -1.73 -11.50
N ARG A 145 -3.68 -2.62 -12.48
CA ARG A 145 -2.95 -2.64 -13.75
C ARG A 145 -3.13 -1.37 -14.57
N SER A 146 -4.33 -0.77 -14.53
CA SER A 146 -4.58 0.48 -15.23
C SER A 146 -3.73 1.64 -14.72
N GLU A 147 -3.42 1.66 -13.41
CA GLU A 147 -2.50 2.63 -12.83
C GLU A 147 -1.09 2.44 -13.39
N ALA A 148 -0.58 1.22 -13.41
CA ALA A 148 0.73 0.91 -13.99
C ALA A 148 0.80 1.26 -15.49
N LEU A 149 -0.26 0.99 -16.25
CA LEU A 149 -0.37 1.36 -17.65
C LEU A 149 -0.37 2.88 -17.85
N ALA A 150 -1.10 3.61 -17.02
CA ALA A 150 -1.15 5.07 -17.08
C ALA A 150 0.19 5.72 -16.72
N ASP A 151 0.89 5.21 -15.72
CA ASP A 151 2.24 5.65 -15.32
C ASP A 151 3.27 5.35 -16.42
N GLY A 152 3.07 4.28 -17.18
CA GLY A 152 3.84 3.96 -18.39
C GLY A 152 3.44 4.76 -19.63
N GLY A 153 2.42 5.63 -19.55
CA GLY A 153 1.90 6.42 -20.68
C GLY A 153 0.96 5.67 -21.62
N HIS A 154 0.57 4.44 -21.28
CA HIS A 154 -0.33 3.56 -22.07
C HIS A 154 -1.82 3.84 -21.73
N TYR A 155 -2.25 5.08 -21.91
CA TYR A 155 -3.56 5.54 -21.43
C TYR A 155 -4.75 4.81 -22.06
N TRP A 156 -4.66 4.40 -23.31
CA TRP A 156 -5.76 3.66 -23.96
C TRP A 156 -5.91 2.25 -23.39
N ASP A 157 -4.79 1.57 -23.12
CA ASP A 157 -4.82 0.23 -22.50
C ASP A 157 -5.35 0.33 -21.06
N ALA A 158 -4.99 1.41 -20.33
CA ALA A 158 -5.56 1.70 -19.01
C ALA A 158 -7.09 1.90 -19.07
N ILE A 159 -7.57 2.65 -20.07
CA ILE A 159 -9.02 2.87 -20.29
C ILE A 159 -9.74 1.53 -20.57
N ASP A 160 -9.13 0.63 -21.32
CA ASP A 160 -9.73 -0.68 -21.62
C ASP A 160 -9.87 -1.54 -20.36
N ASP A 161 -8.87 -1.56 -19.48
CA ASP A 161 -8.96 -2.26 -18.20
C ASP A 161 -10.05 -1.64 -17.29
N LEU A 162 -10.10 -0.32 -17.21
CA LEU A 162 -11.10 0.40 -16.42
C LEU A 162 -12.52 0.24 -16.99
N ASN A 163 -12.67 0.10 -18.31
CA ASN A 163 -13.95 -0.26 -18.93
C ASN A 163 -14.41 -1.63 -18.45
N ARG A 164 -13.50 -2.62 -18.40
CA ARG A 164 -13.80 -3.97 -17.91
C ARG A 164 -14.15 -3.97 -16.42
N ALA A 165 -13.40 -3.23 -15.61
CA ALA A 165 -13.67 -3.08 -14.18
C ALA A 165 -15.06 -2.44 -13.95
N LEU A 166 -15.41 -1.40 -14.70
CA LEU A 166 -16.71 -0.71 -14.62
C LEU A 166 -17.88 -1.50 -15.23
N GLN A 167 -17.61 -2.49 -16.08
CA GLN A 167 -18.63 -3.47 -16.49
C GLN A 167 -19.01 -4.39 -15.33
N ALA A 168 -18.05 -4.78 -14.49
CA ALA A 168 -18.29 -5.63 -13.33
C ALA A 168 -18.89 -4.83 -12.15
N ASP A 169 -18.33 -3.65 -11.85
CA ASP A 169 -18.85 -2.72 -10.85
C ASP A 169 -19.04 -1.31 -11.41
N PRO A 170 -20.22 -0.99 -11.94
CA PRO A 170 -20.52 0.33 -12.51
C PRO A 170 -20.47 1.48 -11.51
N LYS A 171 -20.37 1.23 -10.21
CA LYS A 171 -20.34 2.25 -9.15
C LYS A 171 -18.98 2.38 -8.49
N ASN A 172 -17.98 1.71 -8.99
CA ASN A 172 -16.63 1.81 -8.47
C ASN A 172 -16.08 3.23 -8.68
N VAL A 173 -15.92 3.96 -7.58
CA VAL A 173 -15.51 5.38 -7.59
C VAL A 173 -14.09 5.52 -8.08
N ASP A 174 -13.20 4.64 -7.66
CA ASP A 174 -11.78 4.70 -8.00
C ASP A 174 -11.58 4.42 -9.50
N ALA A 175 -12.25 3.40 -10.04
CA ALA A 175 -12.23 3.12 -11.47
C ALA A 175 -12.73 4.30 -12.32
N LEU A 176 -13.78 5.02 -11.87
CA LEU A 176 -14.25 6.22 -12.55
C LEU A 176 -13.22 7.35 -12.50
N VAL A 177 -12.57 7.58 -11.36
CA VAL A 177 -11.54 8.61 -11.20
C VAL A 177 -10.30 8.28 -12.03
N PHE A 178 -9.82 7.04 -12.01
CA PHE A 178 -8.68 6.62 -12.83
C PHE A 178 -8.98 6.72 -14.33
N ARG A 179 -10.20 6.35 -14.76
CA ARG A 179 -10.57 6.49 -16.17
C ARG A 179 -10.71 7.94 -16.60
N ALA A 180 -11.23 8.81 -15.73
CA ALA A 180 -11.23 10.26 -15.96
C ALA A 180 -9.82 10.81 -16.11
N SER A 181 -8.88 10.36 -15.27
CA SER A 181 -7.47 10.74 -15.36
C SER A 181 -6.84 10.25 -16.67
N ALA A 182 -7.06 9.00 -17.06
CA ALA A 182 -6.55 8.45 -18.31
C ALA A 182 -7.08 9.21 -19.53
N TYR A 183 -8.40 9.51 -19.60
CA TYR A 183 -8.97 10.34 -20.65
C TYR A 183 -8.40 11.76 -20.67
N ARG A 184 -8.16 12.36 -19.50
CA ARG A 184 -7.53 13.70 -19.42
C ARG A 184 -6.11 13.66 -20.02
N HIS A 185 -5.36 12.60 -19.80
CA HIS A 185 -4.02 12.45 -20.36
C HIS A 185 -4.03 12.17 -21.87
N VAL A 186 -5.02 11.44 -22.37
CA VAL A 186 -5.26 11.29 -23.82
C VAL A 186 -5.46 12.67 -24.47
N GLY A 187 -6.19 13.56 -23.79
CA GLY A 187 -6.43 14.91 -24.28
C GLY A 187 -7.40 15.02 -25.45
N GLY A 188 -7.57 16.24 -25.95
CA GLY A 188 -8.56 16.54 -26.97
C GLY A 188 -9.97 16.73 -26.39
N THR A 189 -10.85 17.35 -27.17
CA THR A 189 -12.18 17.77 -26.71
C THR A 189 -13.02 16.58 -26.27
N ASP A 190 -13.08 15.53 -27.10
CA ASP A 190 -13.94 14.37 -26.85
C ASP A 190 -13.49 13.59 -25.61
N ALA A 191 -12.18 13.37 -25.44
CA ALA A 191 -11.65 12.70 -24.26
C ALA A 191 -11.87 13.52 -22.99
N LEU A 192 -11.74 14.85 -23.04
CA LEU A 192 -12.02 15.72 -21.89
C LEU A 192 -13.52 15.73 -21.52
N GLU A 193 -14.44 15.57 -22.48
CA GLU A 193 -15.86 15.38 -22.17
C GLU A 193 -16.11 14.06 -21.44
N LEU A 194 -15.51 12.95 -21.91
CA LEU A 194 -15.60 11.66 -21.23
C LEU A 194 -14.99 11.70 -19.83
N ALA A 195 -13.81 12.33 -19.69
CA ALA A 195 -13.16 12.55 -18.40
C ALA A 195 -14.08 13.32 -17.43
N ASN A 196 -14.71 14.40 -17.91
CA ASN A 196 -15.64 15.19 -17.10
C ASN A 196 -16.90 14.41 -16.69
N ALA A 197 -17.43 13.59 -17.58
CA ALA A 197 -18.58 12.74 -17.28
C ALA A 197 -18.26 11.73 -16.15
N ASP A 198 -17.09 11.06 -16.23
CA ASP A 198 -16.65 10.10 -15.22
C ASP A 198 -16.36 10.77 -13.86
N ALA A 199 -15.64 11.90 -13.86
CA ALA A 199 -15.34 12.63 -12.64
C ALA A 199 -16.62 13.14 -11.94
N ASN A 200 -17.60 13.63 -12.70
CA ASN A 200 -18.90 14.02 -12.15
C ASN A 200 -19.65 12.81 -11.57
N ARG A 201 -19.66 11.67 -12.29
CA ARG A 201 -20.28 10.44 -11.80
C ARG A 201 -19.65 9.94 -10.52
N ALA A 202 -18.32 9.95 -10.42
CA ALA A 202 -17.57 9.61 -9.20
C ALA A 202 -18.02 10.48 -8.02
N LEU A 203 -18.17 11.79 -8.24
CA LEU A 203 -18.58 12.75 -7.21
C LEU A 203 -20.09 12.74 -6.88
N VAL A 204 -20.93 12.20 -7.76
CA VAL A 204 -22.33 11.87 -7.42
C VAL A 204 -22.36 10.68 -6.45
N LEU A 205 -21.51 9.67 -6.67
CA LEU A 205 -21.41 8.49 -5.82
C LEU A 205 -20.70 8.78 -4.49
N SER A 206 -19.64 9.59 -4.52
CA SER A 206 -18.84 9.98 -3.37
C SER A 206 -18.54 11.49 -3.41
N PRO A 207 -19.40 12.35 -2.85
CA PRO A 207 -19.27 13.81 -2.94
C PRO A 207 -18.03 14.41 -2.29
N ASN A 208 -17.38 13.65 -1.40
CA ASN A 208 -16.16 14.05 -0.69
C ASN A 208 -14.92 13.25 -1.15
N SER A 209 -14.98 12.57 -2.29
CA SER A 209 -13.81 11.89 -2.86
C SER A 209 -12.72 12.92 -3.17
N VAL A 210 -11.65 12.90 -2.38
CA VAL A 210 -10.50 13.81 -2.57
C VAL A 210 -9.83 13.60 -3.93
N PRO A 211 -9.56 12.36 -4.40
CA PRO A 211 -9.07 12.13 -5.76
C PRO A 211 -10.06 12.61 -6.83
N GLY A 212 -11.35 12.34 -6.66
CA GLY A 212 -12.38 12.78 -7.61
C GLY A 212 -12.48 14.30 -7.74
N LEU A 213 -12.40 15.03 -6.62
CA LEU A 213 -12.38 16.50 -6.63
C LEU A 213 -11.11 17.05 -7.28
N LEU A 214 -9.93 16.48 -6.96
CA LEU A 214 -8.68 16.89 -7.58
C LEU A 214 -8.73 16.71 -9.09
N GLU A 215 -9.18 15.54 -9.53
CA GLU A 215 -9.25 15.19 -10.95
C GLU A 215 -10.26 16.06 -11.70
N ARG A 216 -11.46 16.28 -11.14
CA ARG A 216 -12.43 17.18 -11.76
C ARG A 216 -11.92 18.61 -11.86
N GLY A 217 -11.23 19.10 -10.84
CA GLY A 217 -10.58 20.42 -10.88
C GLY A 217 -9.56 20.51 -12.02
N ASN A 218 -8.74 19.47 -12.22
CA ASN A 218 -7.77 19.40 -13.31
C ASN A 218 -8.46 19.41 -14.69
N ILE A 219 -9.53 18.64 -14.86
CA ILE A 219 -10.33 18.57 -16.09
C ILE A 219 -11.00 19.91 -16.36
N ARG A 220 -11.66 20.53 -15.36
CA ARG A 220 -12.31 21.84 -15.48
C ARG A 220 -11.36 22.92 -15.94
N ARG A 221 -10.13 22.95 -15.37
CA ARG A 221 -9.10 23.87 -15.81
C ARG A 221 -8.77 23.71 -17.30
N LEU A 222 -8.59 22.48 -17.77
CA LEU A 222 -8.28 22.20 -19.17
C LEU A 222 -9.46 22.60 -20.11
N ARG A 223 -10.67 22.56 -19.60
CA ARG A 223 -11.90 22.99 -20.32
C ARG A 223 -12.17 24.49 -20.19
N GLY A 224 -11.33 25.24 -19.47
CA GLY A 224 -11.47 26.70 -19.29
C GLY A 224 -12.41 27.11 -18.14
N ASP A 225 -12.99 26.15 -17.39
CA ASP A 225 -13.78 26.44 -16.18
C ASP A 225 -12.85 26.67 -14.99
N ASN A 226 -12.17 27.80 -14.97
CA ASN A 226 -11.24 28.17 -13.90
C ASN A 226 -11.95 28.37 -12.55
N VAL A 227 -13.19 28.86 -12.56
CA VAL A 227 -13.97 29.08 -11.33
C VAL A 227 -14.32 27.76 -10.67
N GLY A 228 -14.84 26.79 -11.44
CA GLY A 228 -15.14 25.46 -10.94
C GLY A 228 -13.89 24.69 -10.52
N ALA A 229 -12.76 24.85 -11.23
CA ALA A 229 -11.49 24.22 -10.86
C ALA A 229 -10.99 24.73 -9.50
N LYS A 230 -10.97 26.03 -9.26
CA LYS A 230 -10.60 26.64 -7.98
C LYS A 230 -11.49 26.12 -6.84
N ALA A 231 -12.79 26.04 -7.04
CA ALA A 231 -13.73 25.54 -6.03
C ALA A 231 -13.44 24.07 -5.66
N ASP A 232 -13.19 23.21 -6.63
CA ASP A 232 -12.87 21.81 -6.39
C ASP A 232 -11.53 21.66 -5.63
N TRP A 233 -10.47 22.36 -6.03
CA TRP A 233 -9.16 22.31 -5.36
C TRP A 233 -9.19 22.88 -3.94
N GLN A 234 -9.96 23.96 -3.69
CA GLN A 234 -10.17 24.48 -2.33
C GLN A 234 -10.86 23.44 -1.44
N ARG A 235 -11.81 22.70 -2.00
CA ARG A 235 -12.49 21.61 -1.27
C ARG A 235 -11.54 20.45 -0.95
N VAL A 236 -10.62 20.08 -1.86
CA VAL A 236 -9.55 19.11 -1.59
C VAL A 236 -8.72 19.55 -0.38
N ILE A 237 -8.27 20.81 -0.36
CA ILE A 237 -7.45 21.35 0.74
C ILE A 237 -8.22 21.33 2.07
N THR A 238 -9.52 21.63 2.04
CA THR A 238 -10.37 21.62 3.24
C THR A 238 -10.58 20.20 3.79
N LEU A 239 -10.82 19.22 2.90
CA LEU A 239 -11.11 17.83 3.31
C LEU A 239 -9.86 17.08 3.80
N ALA A 240 -8.71 17.34 3.20
CA ALA A 240 -7.49 16.58 3.47
C ALA A 240 -6.24 17.48 3.46
N PRO A 241 -6.11 18.46 4.38
CA PRO A 241 -5.14 19.55 4.32
C PRO A 241 -3.67 19.11 4.31
N GLN A 242 -3.37 17.93 4.83
CA GLN A 242 -2.02 17.39 4.92
C GLN A 242 -1.71 16.33 3.84
N SER A 243 -2.68 16.06 2.94
CA SER A 243 -2.50 15.06 1.87
C SER A 243 -1.66 15.59 0.72
N GLN A 244 -1.06 14.66 -0.04
CA GLN A 244 -0.38 15.00 -1.29
C GLN A 244 -1.33 15.64 -2.30
N ALA A 245 -2.59 15.23 -2.35
CA ALA A 245 -3.62 15.85 -3.17
C ALA A 245 -3.81 17.34 -2.84
N ALA A 246 -3.74 17.71 -1.54
CA ALA A 246 -3.82 19.12 -1.15
C ALA A 246 -2.57 19.93 -1.56
N HIS A 247 -1.39 19.29 -1.63
CA HIS A 247 -0.20 19.96 -2.19
C HIS A 247 -0.41 20.25 -3.68
N TYR A 248 -0.82 19.26 -4.47
CA TYR A 248 -1.15 19.47 -5.89
C TYR A 248 -2.25 20.51 -6.10
N ALA A 249 -3.27 20.52 -5.24
CA ALA A 249 -4.34 21.50 -5.31
C ALA A 249 -3.83 22.93 -5.06
N ARG A 250 -2.93 23.13 -4.09
CA ARG A 250 -2.30 24.46 -3.84
C ARG A 250 -1.43 24.91 -5.00
N ASP A 251 -0.62 24.01 -5.54
CA ASP A 251 0.22 24.31 -6.70
C ASP A 251 -0.62 24.69 -7.92
N ASN A 252 -1.70 23.97 -8.17
CA ASN A 252 -2.62 24.29 -9.25
C ASN A 252 -3.31 25.65 -9.06
N LEU A 253 -3.71 25.99 -7.83
CA LEU A 253 -4.28 27.30 -7.51
C LEU A 253 -3.28 28.44 -7.77
N ALA A 254 -2.04 28.31 -7.33
CA ALA A 254 -1.00 29.30 -7.57
C ALA A 254 -0.77 29.54 -9.06
N HIS A 255 -0.68 28.49 -9.85
CA HIS A 255 -0.43 28.60 -11.30
C HIS A 255 -1.63 29.16 -12.10
N ILE A 256 -2.86 28.99 -11.61
CA ILE A 256 -4.03 29.54 -12.30
C ILE A 256 -4.12 31.05 -12.11
N ASP A 257 -3.74 31.55 -10.93
CA ASP A 257 -3.76 32.96 -10.62
C ASP A 257 -2.65 33.71 -11.37
N ASP A 258 -1.44 33.15 -11.50
CA ASP A 258 -0.35 33.73 -12.26
C ASP A 258 -0.70 33.93 -13.74
N ARG A 259 -1.44 33.02 -14.37
CA ARG A 259 -1.86 33.13 -15.78
C ARG A 259 -2.96 34.17 -15.98
N THR A 260 -3.85 34.37 -15.02
CA THR A 260 -4.84 35.43 -15.09
C THR A 260 -4.19 36.82 -15.05
N LEU A 261 -3.11 37.00 -14.29
CA LEU A 261 -2.34 38.22 -14.25
C LEU A 261 -1.60 38.53 -15.57
N GLN A 262 -1.19 37.51 -16.33
CA GLN A 262 -0.52 37.68 -17.63
C GLN A 262 -1.49 37.99 -18.77
N THR A 263 -2.77 37.61 -18.69
CA THR A 263 -3.78 37.91 -19.72
C THR A 263 -4.40 39.31 -19.56
N ASP A 264 -4.29 39.92 -18.37
CA ASP A 264 -4.86 41.23 -18.07
C ASP A 264 -3.89 42.40 -18.37
N THR A 265 -2.69 42.10 -18.87
CA THR A 265 -1.78 43.18 -19.33
C THR A 265 -2.17 43.54 -20.76
N PRO A 266 -2.76 44.75 -21.03
CA PRO A 266 -3.11 45.17 -22.38
C PRO A 266 -1.81 45.25 -23.21
N GLN A 267 -1.71 44.46 -24.27
CA GLN A 267 -0.66 44.62 -25.25
C GLN A 267 -0.90 45.96 -25.94
N THR A 268 -0.09 46.96 -25.59
CA THR A 268 -0.05 48.23 -26.29
C THR A 268 0.42 47.94 -27.71
N PRO A 269 -0.34 48.30 -28.76
CA PRO A 269 0.12 48.08 -30.12
C PRO A 269 1.38 48.89 -30.39
N PRO A 270 2.37 48.39 -31.16
CA PRO A 270 3.54 49.12 -31.54
C PRO A 270 3.14 50.33 -32.41
N ARG A 271 3.72 51.51 -32.12
CA ARG A 271 3.56 52.75 -32.90
C ARG A 271 4.30 52.63 -34.23
#